data_eaf2151c77544c72799eb5501c2b6a71
#
_entry.id   eaf2151c77544c72799eb5501c2b6a71
#
_cell.length_a   1.000
_cell.length_b   1.000
_cell.length_c   1.000
_cell.angle_alpha   90.00
_cell.angle_beta   90.00
_cell.angle_gamma   90.00
#
_symmetry.space_group_name_H-M   'P 1'
#
loop_
_entity.id
_entity.type
_entity.pdbx_description
1 polymer ?
#
loop_
_entity_poly.entity_id
_entity_poly.type
_entity_poly.pdbx_seq_one_letter_code
_entity_poly.pdbx_strand_id
1 'polypeptide(L)'
;LDYVASDFPDLRILGAHTGWPWVEELMSVCYKWENVWFGIDAWMPKYLKPEIVNFIGSRMGQDRAVWGTNGLPWKESLDQVDALGLREDARRKLIRDNARELFRL
;
A
#
# COMPACT_ATOMS: atom_id res chain seq x y z
N LEU A 1 12.64 9.55 -5.58
CA LEU A 1 11.18 9.56 -5.40
C LEU A 1 10.69 10.79 -4.63
N ASP A 2 11.35 11.14 -3.53
CA ASP A 2 10.98 12.28 -2.68
C ASP A 2 10.92 13.60 -3.49
N TYR A 3 11.95 13.89 -4.29
CA TYR A 3 11.97 15.08 -5.15
C TYR A 3 10.87 15.07 -6.21
N VAL A 4 10.60 13.91 -6.83
CA VAL A 4 9.53 13.80 -7.84
C VAL A 4 8.17 14.06 -7.20
N ALA A 5 7.92 13.51 -6.03
CA ALA A 5 6.67 13.73 -5.30
C ALA A 5 6.48 15.21 -4.93
N SER A 6 7.56 15.88 -4.53
CA SER A 6 7.57 17.30 -4.20
C SER A 6 7.37 18.20 -5.43
N ASP A 7 8.10 17.92 -6.51
CA ASP A 7 8.09 18.75 -7.71
C ASP A 7 6.81 18.61 -8.55
N PHE A 8 6.15 17.45 -8.42
CA PHE A 8 4.93 17.12 -9.15
C PHE A 8 3.80 16.70 -8.20
N PRO A 9 3.25 17.62 -7.39
CA PRO A 9 2.25 17.27 -6.37
C PRO A 9 0.94 16.70 -6.94
N ASP A 10 0.62 17.01 -8.18
CA ASP A 10 -0.57 16.46 -8.87
C ASP A 10 -0.33 15.07 -9.49
N LEU A 11 0.93 14.63 -9.55
CA LEU A 11 1.30 13.31 -10.04
C LEU A 11 0.98 12.25 -8.98
N ARG A 12 0.19 11.26 -9.33
CA ARG A 12 -0.08 10.11 -8.47
C ARG A 12 0.98 9.06 -8.68
N ILE A 13 1.66 8.69 -7.61
CA ILE A 13 2.81 7.81 -7.64
C ILE A 13 2.48 6.56 -6.82
N LEU A 14 2.59 5.38 -7.45
CA LEU A 14 2.47 4.10 -6.75
C LEU A 14 3.84 3.43 -6.67
N GLY A 15 4.37 3.28 -5.46
CA GLY A 15 5.52 2.43 -5.20
C GLY A 15 5.08 0.97 -5.16
N ALA A 16 5.24 0.26 -6.28
CA ALA A 16 4.84 -1.14 -6.41
C ALA A 16 5.78 -2.08 -5.63
N HIS A 17 5.33 -3.31 -5.38
CA HIS A 17 6.13 -4.39 -4.78
C HIS A 17 6.76 -4.00 -3.43
N THR A 18 6.01 -3.30 -2.60
CA THR A 18 6.46 -2.76 -1.30
C THR A 18 7.66 -1.80 -1.41
N GLY A 19 8.05 -1.40 -2.61
CA GLY A 19 9.27 -0.62 -2.84
C GLY A 19 10.57 -1.40 -2.63
N TRP A 20 10.48 -2.74 -2.54
CA TRP A 20 11.65 -3.58 -2.26
C TRP A 20 12.82 -3.26 -3.20
N PRO A 21 14.08 -3.16 -2.72
CA PRO A 21 14.51 -3.37 -1.34
C PRO A 21 14.42 -2.13 -0.42
N TRP A 22 13.93 -0.97 -0.90
CA TRP A 22 13.84 0.30 -0.17
C TRP A 22 12.46 0.51 0.48
N VAL A 23 12.02 -0.49 1.22
CA VAL A 23 10.66 -0.52 1.82
C VAL A 23 10.44 0.62 2.81
N GLU A 24 11.40 0.83 3.70
CA GLU A 24 11.30 1.85 4.75
C GLU A 24 11.33 3.26 4.16
N GLU A 25 12.15 3.48 3.14
CA GLU A 25 12.23 4.74 2.42
C GLU A 25 10.89 5.05 1.72
N LEU A 26 10.26 4.05 1.09
CA LEU A 26 8.96 4.24 0.47
C LEU A 26 7.89 4.55 1.51
N MET A 27 7.85 3.84 2.64
CA MET A 27 6.92 4.15 3.73
C MET A 27 7.12 5.59 4.24
N SER A 28 8.37 6.03 4.40
CA SER A 28 8.68 7.39 4.83
C SER A 28 8.19 8.44 3.84
N VAL A 29 8.34 8.18 2.55
CA VAL A 29 7.84 9.09 1.50
C VAL A 29 6.30 9.12 1.48
N CYS A 30 5.64 7.98 1.70
CA CYS A 30 4.18 7.93 1.84
C CYS A 30 3.66 8.70 3.07
N TYR A 31 4.42 8.75 4.16
CA TYR A 31 4.07 9.60 5.29
C TYR A 31 4.20 11.09 4.99
N LYS A 32 5.16 11.45 4.15
CA LYS A 32 5.48 12.84 3.84
C LYS A 32 4.59 13.44 2.75
N TRP A 33 4.24 12.64 1.73
CA TRP A 33 3.56 13.13 0.52
C TRP A 33 2.23 12.41 0.26
N GLU A 34 1.16 13.18 0.15
CA GLU A 34 -0.19 12.67 -0.08
C GLU A 34 -0.39 12.06 -1.48
N ASN A 35 0.46 12.39 -2.43
CA ASN A 35 0.43 11.90 -3.80
C ASN A 35 1.22 10.61 -4.01
N VAL A 36 1.70 9.96 -2.93
CA VAL A 36 2.46 8.70 -2.98
C VAL A 36 1.70 7.59 -2.27
N TRP A 37 1.55 6.46 -2.97
CA TRP A 37 0.91 5.23 -2.46
C TRP A 37 1.91 4.09 -2.34
N PHE A 38 1.60 3.16 -1.44
CA PHE A 38 2.39 1.98 -1.12
C PHE A 38 1.69 0.72 -1.61
N GLY A 39 2.24 0.05 -2.62
CA GLY A 39 1.68 -1.18 -3.18
C GLY A 39 2.20 -2.43 -2.49
N ILE A 40 1.31 -3.29 -2.02
CA ILE A 40 1.67 -4.61 -1.46
C ILE A 40 1.48 -5.74 -2.48
N ASP A 41 1.55 -5.42 -3.74
CA ASP A 41 1.46 -6.37 -4.84
C ASP A 41 2.73 -7.25 -4.97
N ALA A 42 2.63 -8.32 -5.73
CA ALA A 42 3.69 -9.31 -5.96
C ALA A 42 4.10 -10.16 -4.75
N TRP A 43 3.66 -9.82 -3.56
CA TRP A 43 3.91 -10.59 -2.34
C TRP A 43 2.60 -11.19 -1.82
N MET A 44 2.64 -12.50 -1.48
CA MET A 44 1.52 -13.05 -0.71
C MET A 44 1.52 -12.41 0.68
N PRO A 45 0.37 -11.94 1.17
CA PRO A 45 0.30 -11.17 2.43
C PRO A 45 0.92 -11.86 3.65
N LYS A 46 0.92 -13.19 3.68
CA LYS A 46 1.56 -13.96 4.77
C LYS A 46 3.08 -13.72 4.90
N TYR A 47 3.73 -13.22 3.83
CA TYR A 47 5.17 -12.94 3.83
C TYR A 47 5.50 -11.49 4.14
N LEU A 48 4.49 -10.63 4.31
CA LEU A 48 4.71 -9.24 4.69
C LEU A 48 5.33 -9.16 6.08
N LYS A 49 6.38 -8.35 6.20
CA LYS A 49 7.02 -8.11 7.49
C LYS A 49 6.08 -7.35 8.43
N PRO A 50 6.22 -7.54 9.76
CA PRO A 50 5.38 -6.84 10.76
C PRO A 50 5.35 -5.32 10.57
N GLU A 51 6.46 -4.71 10.19
CA GLU A 51 6.55 -3.26 9.95
C GLU A 51 5.62 -2.80 8.84
N ILE A 52 5.49 -3.60 7.77
CA ILE A 52 4.58 -3.31 6.65
C ILE A 52 3.13 -3.45 7.12
N VAL A 53 2.82 -4.51 7.85
CA VAL A 53 1.46 -4.72 8.39
C VAL A 53 1.07 -3.60 9.35
N ASN A 54 1.99 -3.17 10.20
CA ASN A 54 1.79 -2.04 11.11
C ASN A 54 1.57 -0.73 10.32
N PHE A 55 2.33 -0.50 9.25
CA PHE A 55 2.13 0.66 8.38
C PHE A 55 0.74 0.66 7.76
N ILE A 56 0.31 -0.46 7.16
CA ILE A 56 -1.01 -0.62 6.52
C ILE A 56 -2.14 -0.32 7.52
N GLY A 57 -2.01 -0.75 8.77
CA GLY A 57 -3.00 -0.51 9.82
C GLY A 57 -2.87 0.84 10.54
N SER A 58 -1.81 1.60 10.28
CA SER A 58 -1.55 2.86 10.96
C SER A 58 -2.49 3.97 10.47
N ARG A 59 -2.62 5.02 11.28
CA ARG A 59 -3.46 6.18 10.97
C ARG A 59 -3.16 6.80 9.60
N MET A 60 -1.89 6.92 9.24
CA MET A 60 -1.48 7.52 7.97
C MET A 60 -1.35 6.48 6.86
N GLY A 61 -0.75 5.34 7.15
CA GLY A 61 -0.51 4.30 6.16
C GLY A 61 -1.79 3.67 5.61
N GLN A 62 -2.85 3.59 6.42
CA GLN A 62 -4.13 3.03 5.97
C GLN A 62 -4.73 3.77 4.76
N ASP A 63 -4.42 5.05 4.59
CA ASP A 63 -4.91 5.86 3.47
C ASP A 63 -3.98 5.81 2.25
N ARG A 64 -2.84 5.13 2.36
CA ARG A 64 -1.80 5.08 1.33
C ARG A 64 -1.51 3.69 0.80
N ALA A 65 -1.91 2.64 1.50
CA ALA A 65 -1.63 1.26 1.09
C ALA A 65 -2.65 0.75 0.08
N VAL A 66 -2.16 0.08 -0.97
CA VAL A 66 -2.99 -0.51 -2.03
C VAL A 66 -2.61 -1.97 -2.21
N TRP A 67 -3.62 -2.83 -2.20
CA TRP A 67 -3.47 -4.24 -2.46
C TRP A 67 -3.55 -4.53 -3.96
N GLY A 68 -2.71 -5.43 -4.43
CA GLY A 68 -2.74 -5.98 -5.77
C GLY A 68 -2.17 -7.39 -5.77
N THR A 69 -2.43 -8.17 -6.81
CA THR A 69 -1.97 -9.55 -6.88
C THR A 69 -0.73 -9.75 -7.74
N ASN A 70 -0.57 -8.91 -8.77
CA ASN A 70 0.50 -9.07 -9.74
C ASN A 70 0.59 -10.50 -10.32
N GLY A 71 -0.57 -11.09 -10.64
CA GLY A 71 -0.63 -12.44 -11.19
C GLY A 71 -0.68 -13.58 -10.16
N LEU A 72 -0.56 -13.27 -8.88
CA LEU A 72 -0.75 -14.26 -7.81
C LEU A 72 -2.23 -14.66 -7.68
N PRO A 73 -2.55 -15.84 -7.10
CA PRO A 73 -3.93 -16.27 -6.88
C PRO A 73 -4.69 -15.26 -6.01
N TRP A 74 -5.61 -14.53 -6.61
CA TRP A 74 -6.27 -13.39 -5.95
C TRP A 74 -7.11 -13.79 -4.74
N LYS A 75 -7.81 -14.93 -4.82
CA LYS A 75 -8.65 -15.41 -3.72
C LYS A 75 -7.82 -15.77 -2.50
N GLU A 76 -6.75 -16.56 -2.70
CA GLU A 76 -5.83 -16.92 -1.62
C GLU A 76 -5.14 -15.68 -1.04
N SER A 77 -4.74 -14.74 -1.89
CA SER A 77 -4.16 -13.47 -1.45
C SER A 77 -5.13 -12.66 -0.59
N LEU A 78 -6.40 -12.59 -0.98
CA LEU A 78 -7.43 -11.89 -0.21
C LEU A 78 -7.69 -12.57 1.14
N ASP A 79 -7.78 -13.90 1.17
CA ASP A 79 -7.93 -14.67 2.42
C ASP A 79 -6.76 -14.37 3.39
N GLN A 80 -5.55 -14.19 2.86
CA GLN A 80 -4.38 -13.84 3.65
C GLN A 80 -4.40 -12.38 4.11
N VAL A 81 -4.96 -11.44 3.33
CA VAL A 81 -5.24 -10.07 3.81
C VAL A 81 -6.17 -10.12 5.02
N ASP A 82 -7.22 -10.93 4.96
CA ASP A 82 -8.17 -11.10 6.07
C ASP A 82 -7.49 -11.65 7.32
N ALA A 83 -6.48 -12.51 7.14
CA ALA A 83 -5.69 -13.08 8.24
C ALA A 83 -4.70 -12.09 8.88
N LEU A 84 -4.45 -10.92 8.29
CA LEU A 84 -3.57 -9.91 8.88
C LEU A 84 -4.13 -9.25 10.14
N GLY A 85 -5.44 -9.40 10.40
CA GLY A 85 -6.07 -8.82 11.60
C GLY A 85 -6.25 -7.31 11.55
N LEU A 86 -6.32 -6.72 10.36
CA LEU A 86 -6.57 -5.29 10.20
C LEU A 86 -7.98 -4.90 10.69
N ARG A 87 -8.13 -3.67 11.19
CA ARG A 87 -9.45 -3.11 11.42
C ARG A 87 -10.23 -3.10 10.10
N GLU A 88 -11.56 -3.22 10.17
CA GLU A 88 -12.42 -3.32 8.99
C GLU A 88 -12.29 -2.10 8.05
N ASP A 89 -12.14 -0.90 8.60
CA ASP A 89 -11.94 0.31 7.80
C ASP A 89 -10.58 0.31 7.07
N ALA A 90 -9.51 -0.10 7.73
CA ALA A 90 -8.19 -0.22 7.13
C ALA A 90 -8.16 -1.31 6.05
N ARG A 91 -8.81 -2.45 6.31
CA ARG A 91 -8.97 -3.53 5.33
C ARG A 91 -9.69 -3.04 4.07
N ARG A 92 -10.83 -2.39 4.22
CA ARG A 92 -11.62 -1.87 3.09
C ARG A 92 -10.82 -0.85 2.26
N LYS A 93 -10.09 0.04 2.92
CA LYS A 93 -9.20 0.99 2.25
C LYS A 93 -8.13 0.28 1.44
N LEU A 94 -7.46 -0.69 2.04
CA LEU A 94 -6.40 -1.47 1.40
C LEU A 94 -6.85 -2.17 0.12
N ILE A 95 -7.99 -2.88 0.18
CA ILE A 95 -8.46 -3.73 -0.93
C ILE A 95 -9.34 -3.00 -1.95
N ARG A 96 -9.79 -1.78 -1.65
CA ARG A 96 -10.76 -1.08 -2.51
C ARG A 96 -10.58 0.43 -2.57
N ASP A 97 -10.76 1.13 -1.44
CA ASP A 97 -11.01 2.57 -1.45
C ASP A 97 -9.77 3.36 -1.94
N ASN A 98 -8.57 2.96 -1.50
CA ASN A 98 -7.34 3.62 -1.91
C ASN A 98 -7.03 3.42 -3.39
N ALA A 99 -7.31 2.24 -3.95
CA ALA A 99 -7.16 2.00 -5.38
C ALA A 99 -8.13 2.85 -6.20
N ARG A 100 -9.37 3.01 -5.73
CA ARG A 100 -10.35 3.88 -6.38
C ARG A 100 -9.89 5.34 -6.40
N GLU A 101 -9.32 5.82 -5.32
CA GLU A 101 -8.75 7.16 -5.24
C GLU A 101 -7.53 7.31 -6.16
N LEU A 102 -6.56 6.39 -6.04
CA LEU A 102 -5.33 6.41 -6.83
C LEU A 102 -5.61 6.41 -8.34
N PHE A 103 -6.51 5.54 -8.80
CA PHE A 103 -6.81 5.35 -10.22
C PHE A 103 -8.02 6.17 -10.71
N ARG A 104 -8.64 6.98 -9.86
CA ARG A 104 -9.82 7.80 -10.19
C ARG A 104 -11.00 6.99 -10.74
N LEU A 105 -11.28 5.90 -10.07
CA LEU A 105 -12.39 5.00 -10.45
C LEU A 105 -13.72 5.40 -9.80
#